data_4cb48d3da315cc975f027c1d2b0f18d9
#
_entry.id   4cb48d3da315cc975f027c1d2b0f18d9
#
_cell.length_a   1.000
_cell.length_b   1.000
_cell.length_c   1.000
_cell.angle_alpha   90.00
_cell.angle_beta   90.00
_cell.angle_gamma   90.00
#
_symmetry.space_group_name_H-M   'P 1'
#
loop_
_entity.id
_entity.type
_entity.pdbx_description
1 polymer ?
#
loop_
_entity_poly.entity_id
_entity_poly.type
_entity_poly.pdbx_seq_one_letter_code
_entity_poly.pdbx_strand_id
1 'polypeptide(L)'
;MPRSVNAVASRARRKKILKQAKGYFGRRKNVWTVAKNAVEKGLQYAYRDRRAKKRTFRALWITRINAGARLHGMSYSEFMGKVKANKIELNRKVLADLAMNHPEAFSAVVEKVK
;
A
#
# COMPACT_ATOMS: atom_id res chain seq x y z
N MET A 1 -19.77 50.18 -11.59
CA MET A 1 -19.97 48.73 -11.53
C MET A 1 -18.63 48.04 -11.54
N PRO A 2 -18.30 47.31 -10.49
CA PRO A 2 -17.07 46.54 -10.50
C PRO A 2 -17.19 45.40 -11.54
N ARG A 3 -16.14 45.22 -12.33
CA ARG A 3 -16.07 44.13 -13.30
C ARG A 3 -15.22 43.01 -12.74
N SER A 4 -15.61 41.77 -13.01
CA SER A 4 -14.76 40.64 -12.76
C SER A 4 -13.54 40.69 -13.66
N VAL A 5 -12.36 40.68 -13.06
CA VAL A 5 -11.11 40.61 -13.80
C VAL A 5 -10.47 39.27 -13.54
N ASN A 6 -9.69 38.78 -14.52
CA ASN A 6 -9.01 37.50 -14.45
C ASN A 6 -9.97 36.28 -14.29
N ALA A 7 -11.20 36.44 -14.78
CA ALA A 7 -12.23 35.39 -14.65
C ALA A 7 -11.84 34.11 -15.38
N VAL A 8 -11.18 34.21 -16.54
CA VAL A 8 -10.72 33.04 -17.31
C VAL A 8 -9.71 32.22 -16.52
N ALA A 9 -8.71 32.89 -15.95
CA ALA A 9 -7.67 32.22 -15.17
C ALA A 9 -8.24 31.59 -13.90
N SER A 10 -9.11 32.34 -13.19
CA SER A 10 -9.77 31.86 -11.99
C SER A 10 -10.62 30.62 -12.25
N ARG A 11 -11.42 30.66 -13.33
CA ARG A 11 -12.26 29.54 -13.73
C ARG A 11 -11.41 28.31 -14.09
N ALA A 12 -10.30 28.52 -14.78
CA ALA A 12 -9.38 27.44 -15.16
C ALA A 12 -8.81 26.73 -13.92
N ARG A 13 -8.40 27.51 -12.91
CA ARG A 13 -7.90 26.94 -11.65
C ARG A 13 -8.97 26.12 -10.94
N ARG A 14 -10.19 26.64 -10.89
CA ARG A 14 -11.32 25.93 -10.27
C ARG A 14 -11.66 24.63 -11.01
N LYS A 15 -11.68 24.66 -12.33
CA LYS A 15 -11.96 23.48 -13.15
C LYS A 15 -10.89 22.41 -12.96
N LYS A 16 -9.64 22.81 -12.78
CA LYS A 16 -8.54 21.88 -12.53
C LYS A 16 -8.78 21.07 -11.27
N ILE A 17 -9.21 21.74 -10.19
CA ILE A 17 -9.52 21.08 -8.91
C ILE A 17 -10.76 20.19 -9.07
N LEU A 18 -11.82 20.69 -9.71
CA LEU A 18 -13.06 19.95 -9.91
C LEU A 18 -12.84 18.70 -10.76
N LYS A 19 -11.93 18.76 -11.71
CA LYS A 19 -11.55 17.60 -12.52
C LYS A 19 -10.95 16.48 -11.66
N GLN A 20 -10.12 16.86 -10.70
CA GLN A 20 -9.52 15.90 -9.76
C GLN A 20 -10.55 15.34 -8.77
N ALA A 21 -11.64 16.06 -8.54
CA ALA A 21 -12.71 15.67 -7.61
C ALA A 21 -13.81 14.82 -8.25
N LYS A 22 -13.68 14.48 -9.53
CA LYS A 22 -14.68 13.65 -10.24
C LYS A 22 -14.89 12.32 -9.50
N GLY A 23 -16.14 11.95 -9.33
CA GLY A 23 -16.51 10.72 -8.64
C GLY A 23 -16.65 10.84 -7.14
N TYR A 24 -16.36 12.01 -6.57
CA TYR A 24 -16.50 12.23 -5.13
C TYR A 24 -17.99 12.29 -4.74
N PHE A 25 -18.25 11.92 -3.50
CA PHE A 25 -19.61 11.85 -2.98
C PHE A 25 -20.23 13.24 -2.81
N GLY A 26 -21.47 13.39 -3.24
CA GLY A 26 -22.29 14.58 -3.01
C GLY A 26 -21.65 15.85 -3.58
N ARG A 27 -21.66 16.90 -2.81
CA ARG A 27 -21.15 18.21 -3.21
C ARG A 27 -19.63 18.28 -3.34
N ARG A 28 -18.92 17.28 -2.84
CA ARG A 28 -17.46 17.22 -2.93
C ARG A 28 -16.95 17.11 -4.36
N LYS A 29 -17.82 16.73 -5.31
CA LYS A 29 -17.44 16.60 -6.72
C LYS A 29 -17.66 17.87 -7.53
N ASN A 30 -18.59 18.76 -7.14
CA ASN A 30 -19.03 19.85 -7.99
C ASN A 30 -19.05 21.25 -7.32
N VAL A 31 -18.93 21.33 -6.00
CA VAL A 31 -18.83 22.61 -5.28
C VAL A 31 -17.35 22.89 -5.02
N TRP A 32 -16.80 23.95 -5.61
CA TRP A 32 -15.36 24.21 -5.58
C TRP A 32 -14.77 24.28 -4.17
N THR A 33 -15.42 25.03 -3.26
CA THR A 33 -14.90 25.19 -1.90
C THR A 33 -14.78 23.88 -1.15
N VAL A 34 -15.78 23.00 -1.29
CA VAL A 34 -15.79 21.69 -0.68
C VAL A 34 -14.84 20.73 -1.41
N ALA A 35 -14.86 20.78 -2.75
CA ALA A 35 -14.00 19.94 -3.59
C ALA A 35 -12.53 20.23 -3.35
N LYS A 36 -12.16 21.49 -3.20
CA LYS A 36 -10.77 21.90 -2.92
C LYS A 36 -10.26 21.23 -1.65
N ASN A 37 -11.02 21.33 -0.57
CA ASN A 37 -10.65 20.74 0.72
C ASN A 37 -10.58 19.20 0.62
N ALA A 38 -11.54 18.59 -0.05
CA ALA A 38 -11.58 17.14 -0.24
C ALA A 38 -10.38 16.64 -1.04
N VAL A 39 -10.02 17.32 -2.13
CA VAL A 39 -8.86 16.96 -2.98
C VAL A 39 -7.55 17.11 -2.19
N GLU A 40 -7.37 18.24 -1.51
CA GLU A 40 -6.17 18.49 -0.72
C GLU A 40 -5.99 17.42 0.37
N LYS A 41 -7.05 17.12 1.09
CA LYS A 41 -7.02 16.09 2.14
C LYS A 41 -6.74 14.71 1.55
N GLY A 42 -7.36 14.42 0.39
CA GLY A 42 -7.13 13.16 -0.34
C GLY A 42 -5.67 13.00 -0.74
N LEU A 43 -5.03 14.07 -1.21
CA LEU A 43 -3.61 14.04 -1.58
C LEU A 43 -2.70 13.81 -0.36
N GLN A 44 -3.05 14.43 0.78
CA GLN A 44 -2.33 14.21 2.04
C GLN A 44 -2.46 12.74 2.49
N TYR A 45 -3.65 12.19 2.41
CA TYR A 45 -3.89 10.79 2.73
C TYR A 45 -3.15 9.87 1.78
N ALA A 46 -3.11 10.20 0.49
CA ALA A 46 -2.37 9.42 -0.50
C ALA A 46 -0.88 9.35 -0.16
N TYR A 47 -0.29 10.48 0.22
CA TYR A 47 1.12 10.53 0.65
C TYR A 47 1.35 9.64 1.87
N ARG A 48 0.53 9.82 2.90
CA ARG A 48 0.62 9.04 4.14
C ARG A 48 0.44 7.55 3.87
N ASP A 49 -0.57 7.20 3.07
CA ASP A 49 -0.95 5.81 2.86
C ASP A 49 -0.01 5.06 1.94
N ARG A 50 0.70 5.75 1.04
CA ARG A 50 1.79 5.11 0.27
C ARG A 50 2.89 4.60 1.21
N ARG A 51 3.16 5.32 2.29
CA ARG A 51 4.12 4.91 3.32
C ARG A 51 3.56 3.81 4.21
N ALA A 52 2.31 3.98 4.62
CA ALA A 52 1.61 2.97 5.43
C ALA A 52 1.40 1.65 4.68
N LYS A 53 1.21 1.70 3.36
CA LYS A 53 1.03 0.53 2.50
C LYS A 53 2.22 -0.43 2.62
N LYS A 54 3.42 0.10 2.62
CA LYS A 54 4.65 -0.70 2.73
C LYS A 54 4.68 -1.47 4.06
N ARG A 55 4.31 -0.81 5.15
CA ARG A 55 4.25 -1.43 6.48
C ARG A 55 3.15 -2.48 6.57
N THR A 56 2.00 -2.18 5.98
CA THR A 56 0.85 -3.08 5.98
C THR A 56 1.16 -4.37 5.21
N PHE A 57 1.76 -4.24 4.03
CA PHE A 57 2.14 -5.40 3.24
C PHE A 57 3.23 -6.22 3.91
N ARG A 58 4.19 -5.57 4.56
CA ARG A 58 5.22 -6.30 5.30
C ARG A 58 4.61 -7.13 6.44
N ALA A 59 3.65 -6.56 7.16
CA ALA A 59 2.93 -7.27 8.21
C ALA A 59 2.18 -8.49 7.64
N LEU A 60 1.55 -8.33 6.49
CA LEU A 60 0.85 -9.40 5.79
C LEU A 60 1.81 -10.53 5.38
N TRP A 61 2.97 -10.17 4.82
CA TRP A 61 3.99 -11.16 4.43
C TRP A 61 4.48 -11.95 5.63
N ILE A 62 4.71 -11.26 6.75
CA ILE A 62 5.14 -11.91 7.99
C ILE A 62 4.08 -12.91 8.47
N THR A 63 2.81 -12.53 8.41
CA THR A 63 1.69 -13.41 8.80
C THR A 63 1.65 -14.66 7.93
N ARG A 64 1.82 -14.52 6.63
CA ARG A 64 1.82 -15.63 5.68
C ARG A 64 3.01 -16.56 5.88
N ILE A 65 4.20 -16.00 6.07
CA ILE A 65 5.42 -16.76 6.33
C ILE A 65 5.28 -17.53 7.65
N ASN A 66 4.75 -16.87 8.68
CA ASN A 66 4.52 -17.49 9.97
C ASN A 66 3.59 -18.70 9.85
N ALA A 67 2.48 -18.53 9.14
CA ALA A 67 1.53 -19.62 8.91
C ALA A 67 2.20 -20.80 8.21
N GLY A 68 2.97 -20.54 7.16
CA GLY A 68 3.71 -21.55 6.42
C GLY A 68 4.75 -22.26 7.27
N ALA A 69 5.50 -21.49 8.06
CA ALA A 69 6.54 -22.05 8.95
C ALA A 69 5.93 -22.93 10.04
N ARG A 70 4.78 -22.55 10.56
CA ARG A 70 4.10 -23.34 11.60
C ARG A 70 3.58 -24.68 11.08
N LEU A 71 3.23 -24.77 9.81
CA LEU A 71 2.88 -26.03 9.17
C LEU A 71 4.06 -27.02 9.17
N HIS A 72 5.27 -26.50 9.25
CA HIS A 72 6.50 -27.30 9.32
C HIS A 72 7.10 -27.36 10.73
N GLY A 73 6.33 -26.94 11.73
CA GLY A 73 6.73 -27.04 13.14
C GLY A 73 7.70 -25.98 13.63
N MET A 74 7.82 -24.86 12.90
CA MET A 74 8.71 -23.75 13.28
C MET A 74 7.91 -22.45 13.48
N SER A 75 8.40 -21.59 14.37
CA SER A 75 7.87 -20.24 14.50
C SER A 75 8.50 -19.34 13.42
N TYR A 76 7.90 -18.18 13.20
CA TYR A 76 8.44 -17.20 12.25
C TYR A 76 9.89 -16.81 12.62
N SER A 77 10.13 -16.53 13.89
CA SER A 77 11.46 -16.10 14.36
C SER A 77 12.52 -17.17 14.11
N GLU A 78 12.20 -18.42 14.40
CA GLU A 78 13.08 -19.54 14.16
C GLU A 78 13.38 -19.72 12.67
N PHE A 79 12.33 -19.68 11.85
CA PHE A 79 12.46 -19.82 10.40
C PHE A 79 13.34 -18.71 9.81
N MET A 80 13.04 -17.44 10.14
CA MET A 80 13.80 -16.31 9.62
C MET A 80 15.24 -16.30 10.11
N GLY A 81 15.46 -16.72 11.36
CA GLY A 81 16.80 -16.88 11.91
C GLY A 81 17.61 -17.90 11.12
N LYS A 82 17.01 -19.03 10.81
CA LYS A 82 17.65 -20.10 10.02
C LYS A 82 17.91 -19.68 8.56
N VAL A 83 16.98 -18.95 7.97
CA VAL A 83 17.15 -18.39 6.62
C VAL A 83 18.38 -17.47 6.56
N LYS A 84 18.53 -16.60 7.55
CA LYS A 84 19.70 -15.71 7.65
C LYS A 84 20.99 -16.48 7.88
N ALA A 85 20.95 -17.46 8.76
CA ALA A 85 22.11 -18.28 9.10
C ALA A 85 22.62 -19.06 7.88
N ASN A 86 21.71 -19.50 7.01
CA ASN A 86 22.06 -20.23 5.79
C ASN A 86 22.34 -19.28 4.62
N LYS A 87 22.39 -17.98 4.84
CA LYS A 87 22.69 -16.95 3.83
C LYS A 87 21.76 -17.01 2.62
N ILE A 88 20.49 -17.34 2.83
CA ILE A 88 19.49 -17.37 1.77
C ILE A 88 19.00 -15.94 1.55
N GLU A 89 19.15 -15.43 0.33
CA GLU A 89 18.82 -14.06 -0.03
C GLU A 89 17.41 -13.90 -0.60
N LEU A 90 16.43 -14.49 0.07
CA LEU A 90 15.04 -14.33 -0.29
C LEU A 90 14.38 -13.32 0.67
N ASN A 91 13.71 -12.31 0.12
CA ASN A 91 13.03 -11.33 0.94
C ASN A 91 11.66 -11.86 1.40
N ARG A 92 11.05 -11.14 2.31
CA ARG A 92 9.76 -11.56 2.90
C ARG A 92 8.63 -11.63 1.87
N LYS A 93 8.65 -10.76 0.89
CA LYS A 93 7.65 -10.76 -0.19
C LYS A 93 7.67 -12.08 -0.95
N VAL A 94 8.86 -12.49 -1.37
CA VAL A 94 9.06 -13.74 -2.12
C VAL A 94 8.70 -14.95 -1.26
N LEU A 95 9.15 -14.98 -0.01
CA LEU A 95 8.85 -16.08 0.90
C LEU A 95 7.35 -16.20 1.18
N ALA A 96 6.66 -15.09 1.32
CA ALA A 96 5.21 -15.08 1.53
C ALA A 96 4.47 -15.60 0.30
N ASP A 97 4.93 -15.24 -0.89
CA ASP A 97 4.36 -15.72 -2.14
C ASP A 97 4.54 -17.24 -2.28
N LEU A 98 5.74 -17.74 -1.97
CA LEU A 98 6.01 -19.17 -1.99
C LEU A 98 5.14 -19.92 -0.99
N ALA A 99 4.96 -19.37 0.20
CA ALA A 99 4.15 -19.99 1.25
C ALA A 99 2.67 -20.12 0.85
N MET A 100 2.16 -19.13 0.12
CA MET A 100 0.75 -19.09 -0.28
C MET A 100 0.48 -19.82 -1.60
N ASN A 101 1.27 -19.54 -2.62
CA ASN A 101 0.99 -19.99 -3.99
C ASN A 101 1.83 -21.18 -4.43
N HIS A 102 2.97 -21.40 -3.79
CA HIS A 102 3.90 -22.47 -4.13
C HIS A 102 4.36 -23.22 -2.88
N PRO A 103 3.46 -23.95 -2.22
CA PRO A 103 3.79 -24.65 -0.95
C PRO A 103 4.96 -25.62 -1.09
N GLU A 104 5.10 -26.27 -2.24
CA GLU A 104 6.19 -27.20 -2.52
C GLU A 104 7.55 -26.51 -2.49
N ALA A 105 7.63 -25.33 -3.13
CA ALA A 105 8.85 -24.54 -3.13
C ALA A 105 9.18 -24.02 -1.72
N PHE A 106 8.16 -23.62 -0.97
CA PHE A 106 8.33 -23.20 0.42
C PHE A 106 8.84 -24.36 1.29
N SER A 107 8.29 -25.56 1.09
CA SER A 107 8.75 -26.78 1.78
C SER A 107 10.22 -27.04 1.50
N ALA A 108 10.64 -26.87 0.23
CA ALA A 108 12.04 -27.04 -0.16
C ALA A 108 12.96 -26.08 0.58
N VAL A 109 12.53 -24.81 0.75
CA VAL A 109 13.29 -23.83 1.54
C VAL A 109 13.38 -24.25 2.99
N VAL A 110 12.27 -24.72 3.57
CA VAL A 110 12.22 -25.18 4.96
C VAL A 110 13.19 -26.36 5.17
N GLU A 111 13.16 -27.32 4.27
CA GLU A 111 14.05 -28.48 4.36
C GLU A 111 15.53 -28.08 4.27
N LYS A 112 15.83 -27.11 3.42
CA LYS A 112 17.20 -26.61 3.27
C LYS A 112 17.74 -25.94 4.53
N VAL A 113 16.87 -25.25 5.29
CA VAL A 113 17.28 -24.51 6.50
C VAL A 113 17.12 -25.33 7.78
N LYS A 114 16.48 -26.47 7.71
CA LYS A 114 16.20 -27.33 8.87
C LYS A 114 17.46 -28.05 9.47
#